data_ed1a96dd24e7e42ae16ec921eb6ad271
#
_entry.id   ed1a96dd24e7e42ae16ec921eb6ad271
#
_cell.length_a   1.000
_cell.length_b   1.000
_cell.length_c   1.000
_cell.angle_alpha   90.00
_cell.angle_beta   90.00
_cell.angle_gamma   90.00
#
_symmetry.space_group_name_H-M   'P 1'
#
loop_
_entity.id
_entity.type
_entity.pdbx_description
1 polymer ?
#
loop_
_entity_poly.entity_id
_entity_poly.type
_entity_poly.pdbx_seq_one_letter_code
_entity_poly.pdbx_strand_id
1 'polypeptide(L)'
;MKFIPYLCVKITQDMKKEKERIVVMGGSFNPPTVAHFTLMKVAIDAIGADIGFFVPVSDAYLKRKMRHSHPPVVLSPELRIRMLQAMCTDIRMQVCEKEIGTIEARTMPTLMTLQEEHPNAELYFIMGADKLDLLIHLTEKRKFLDAFCVILFSRESDTLDTILGKNEILSNHLDRIVTLPQPEGTSSVSSSLIRERMLNGESCSELMCPGAWELFKDFKAADFPDMVERFKGDYAFIDNRFGCPFVWEGIRYNTAEAAFLSSKCQDESERKVYASCSIDKAIVRAKEQIPYPGWEDARLDIMESILTAKFGQNPVLMKKLLETGDHILVNGNSKQETFWGVDLYSWIGENHLGKIIMRIREKETRK
;
A
#
# COMPACT_ATOMS: atom_id res chain seq x y z
N MET A 1 25.77 -62.93 47.73
CA MET A 1 25.56 -61.54 47.27
C MET A 1 26.26 -61.37 45.94
N LYS A 2 25.51 -61.40 44.85
CA LYS A 2 26.06 -61.21 43.50
C LYS A 2 25.73 -59.77 43.08
N PHE A 3 26.77 -58.95 42.82
CA PHE A 3 26.68 -57.63 42.24
C PHE A 3 26.36 -57.79 40.77
N ILE A 4 25.26 -57.15 40.32
CA ILE A 4 24.90 -56.94 38.89
C ILE A 4 25.46 -55.58 38.48
N PRO A 5 26.30 -55.52 37.44
CA PRO A 5 26.77 -54.22 36.94
C PRO A 5 25.68 -53.53 36.15
N TYR A 6 25.40 -52.30 36.50
CA TYR A 6 24.51 -51.41 35.75
C TYR A 6 25.08 -51.19 34.34
N LEU A 7 24.37 -51.70 33.36
CA LEU A 7 24.64 -51.43 31.94
C LEU A 7 24.17 -50.02 31.62
N CYS A 8 25.12 -49.09 31.48
CA CYS A 8 24.88 -47.75 31.04
C CYS A 8 24.57 -47.80 29.54
N VAL A 9 23.29 -47.93 29.15
CA VAL A 9 22.84 -47.77 27.80
C VAL A 9 22.93 -46.29 27.48
N LYS A 10 23.95 -45.88 26.72
CA LYS A 10 23.97 -44.62 26.02
C LYS A 10 22.82 -44.62 25.01
N ILE A 11 21.69 -44.03 25.40
CA ILE A 11 20.66 -43.63 24.47
C ILE A 11 21.18 -42.34 23.81
N THR A 12 21.93 -42.50 22.72
CA THR A 12 22.07 -41.44 21.70
C THR A 12 20.76 -41.45 20.95
N GLN A 13 19.76 -40.77 21.52
CA GLN A 13 18.66 -40.26 20.70
C GLN A 13 19.29 -39.23 19.81
N ASP A 14 19.48 -39.57 18.54
CA ASP A 14 19.46 -38.62 17.46
C ASP A 14 18.10 -37.92 17.51
N MET A 15 18.00 -36.85 18.31
CA MET A 15 16.91 -35.90 18.19
C MET A 15 17.11 -35.27 16.81
N LYS A 16 16.46 -35.83 15.79
CA LYS A 16 16.15 -35.07 14.59
C LYS A 16 15.52 -33.77 15.10
N LYS A 17 16.27 -32.67 14.99
CA LYS A 17 15.75 -31.34 15.35
C LYS A 17 14.48 -31.21 14.50
N GLU A 18 13.30 -31.18 15.14
CA GLU A 18 12.06 -30.93 14.44
C GLU A 18 12.26 -29.63 13.66
N LYS A 19 11.78 -29.60 12.41
CA LYS A 19 11.89 -28.41 11.57
C LYS A 19 11.16 -27.26 12.30
N GLU A 20 11.79 -26.12 12.37
CA GLU A 20 11.14 -24.89 12.82
C GLU A 20 9.87 -24.67 11.99
N ARG A 21 8.76 -24.31 12.61
CA ARG A 21 7.49 -24.02 11.93
C ARG A 21 7.12 -22.57 12.15
N ILE A 22 6.92 -21.86 11.04
CA ILE A 22 6.61 -20.45 11.04
C ILE A 22 5.27 -20.21 10.34
N VAL A 23 4.35 -19.56 11.04
CA VAL A 23 3.08 -19.09 10.47
C VAL A 23 3.23 -17.64 10.01
N VAL A 24 2.73 -17.33 8.83
CA VAL A 24 2.77 -15.96 8.27
C VAL A 24 1.36 -15.51 7.89
N MET A 25 0.95 -14.35 8.37
CA MET A 25 -0.29 -13.69 7.98
C MET A 25 0.00 -12.33 7.36
N GLY A 26 -0.17 -12.23 6.04
CA GLY A 26 -0.13 -10.94 5.32
C GLY A 26 -1.47 -10.23 5.39
N GLY A 27 -1.46 -8.92 5.56
CA GLY A 27 -2.71 -8.17 5.61
C GLY A 27 -2.55 -6.66 5.60
N SER A 28 -3.64 -5.97 5.30
CA SER A 28 -3.70 -4.51 5.38
C SER A 28 -3.64 -4.01 6.83
N PHE A 29 -4.23 -4.76 7.76
CA PHE A 29 -4.35 -4.41 9.17
C PHE A 29 -4.74 -2.93 9.38
N ASN A 30 -5.82 -2.53 8.74
CA ASN A 30 -6.28 -1.14 8.65
C ASN A 30 -7.71 -0.95 9.20
N PRO A 31 -7.91 -1.04 10.54
CA PRO A 31 -6.97 -1.46 11.59
C PRO A 31 -6.84 -2.98 11.74
N PRO A 32 -5.90 -3.50 12.56
CA PRO A 32 -5.91 -4.89 13.00
C PRO A 32 -7.11 -5.19 13.88
N THR A 33 -7.61 -6.43 13.85
CA THR A 33 -8.85 -6.86 14.53
C THR A 33 -8.60 -8.03 15.46
N VAL A 34 -9.53 -8.28 16.37
CA VAL A 34 -9.52 -9.49 17.21
C VAL A 34 -9.54 -10.78 16.35
N ALA A 35 -10.19 -10.74 15.17
CA ALA A 35 -10.19 -11.89 14.26
C ALA A 35 -8.78 -12.22 13.74
N HIS A 36 -7.96 -11.23 13.39
CA HIS A 36 -6.58 -11.46 12.97
C HIS A 36 -5.77 -12.15 14.08
N PHE A 37 -5.92 -11.70 15.33
CA PHE A 37 -5.27 -12.32 16.48
C PHE A 37 -5.72 -13.76 16.66
N THR A 38 -7.04 -14.01 16.67
CA THR A 38 -7.60 -15.35 16.90
C THR A 38 -7.18 -16.33 15.82
N LEU A 39 -7.23 -15.94 14.55
CA LEU A 39 -6.80 -16.78 13.43
C LEU A 39 -5.31 -17.14 13.54
N MET A 40 -4.46 -16.16 13.86
CA MET A 40 -3.02 -16.41 14.06
C MET A 40 -2.79 -17.38 15.23
N LYS A 41 -3.46 -17.14 16.36
CA LYS A 41 -3.32 -18.01 17.54
C LYS A 41 -3.76 -19.43 17.26
N VAL A 42 -4.92 -19.63 16.64
CA VAL A 42 -5.41 -20.95 16.27
C VAL A 42 -4.46 -21.65 15.29
N ALA A 43 -3.92 -20.92 14.31
CA ALA A 43 -2.95 -21.47 13.36
C ALA A 43 -1.65 -21.91 14.06
N ILE A 44 -1.08 -21.07 14.93
CA ILE A 44 0.14 -21.39 15.70
C ILE A 44 -0.09 -22.65 16.54
N ASP A 45 -1.21 -22.71 17.28
CA ASP A 45 -1.50 -23.82 18.18
C ASP A 45 -1.79 -25.11 17.39
N ALA A 46 -2.49 -25.04 16.26
CA ALA A 46 -2.87 -26.20 15.46
C ALA A 46 -1.68 -26.93 14.82
N ILE A 47 -0.67 -26.18 14.35
CA ILE A 47 0.50 -26.78 13.71
C ILE A 47 1.72 -26.88 14.66
N GLY A 48 1.60 -26.40 15.90
CA GLY A 48 2.72 -26.33 16.84
C GLY A 48 3.83 -25.41 16.34
N ALA A 49 3.47 -24.20 15.85
CA ALA A 49 4.45 -23.28 15.32
C ALA A 49 5.29 -22.61 16.40
N ASP A 50 6.56 -22.40 16.09
CA ASP A 50 7.53 -21.70 16.94
C ASP A 50 7.32 -20.19 16.88
N ILE A 51 6.96 -19.65 15.68
CA ILE A 51 6.78 -18.22 15.44
C ILE A 51 5.56 -17.98 14.54
N GLY A 52 4.85 -16.89 14.80
CA GLY A 52 3.80 -16.34 13.95
C GLY A 52 4.08 -14.88 13.58
N PHE A 53 4.25 -14.59 12.29
CA PHE A 53 4.50 -13.25 11.77
C PHE A 53 3.24 -12.59 11.21
N PHE A 54 2.88 -11.43 11.75
CA PHE A 54 2.01 -10.48 11.07
C PHE A 54 2.83 -9.63 10.11
N VAL A 55 2.49 -9.65 8.81
CA VAL A 55 3.17 -8.89 7.77
C VAL A 55 2.23 -7.79 7.27
N PRO A 56 2.33 -6.55 7.79
CA PRO A 56 1.54 -5.44 7.29
C PRO A 56 2.01 -5.05 5.88
N VAL A 57 1.04 -4.96 4.95
CA VAL A 57 1.31 -4.54 3.58
C VAL A 57 1.86 -3.11 3.51
N SER A 58 2.55 -2.81 2.42
CA SER A 58 3.11 -1.48 2.15
C SER A 58 2.03 -0.39 2.16
N ASP A 59 2.45 0.83 2.48
CA ASP A 59 1.58 2.00 2.48
C ASP A 59 1.04 2.30 1.07
N ALA A 60 1.88 2.16 0.05
CA ALA A 60 1.48 2.32 -1.35
C ALA A 60 0.36 1.35 -1.75
N TYR A 61 0.48 0.08 -1.37
CA TYR A 61 -0.58 -0.91 -1.61
C TYR A 61 -1.86 -0.57 -0.85
N LEU A 62 -1.75 -0.16 0.42
CA LEU A 62 -2.91 0.18 1.24
C LEU A 62 -3.67 1.39 0.67
N LYS A 63 -2.97 2.46 0.31
CA LYS A 63 -3.56 3.64 -0.34
C LYS A 63 -4.29 3.27 -1.62
N ARG A 64 -3.67 2.43 -2.47
CA ARG A 64 -4.32 1.89 -3.68
C ARG A 64 -5.59 1.10 -3.38
N LYS A 65 -5.54 0.21 -2.38
CA LYS A 65 -6.70 -0.60 -1.96
C LYS A 65 -7.84 0.26 -1.45
N MET A 66 -7.53 1.33 -0.72
CA MET A 66 -8.53 2.20 -0.07
C MET A 66 -9.04 3.34 -0.96
N ARG A 67 -8.51 3.49 -2.18
CA ARG A 67 -8.83 4.61 -3.09
C ARG A 67 -10.31 4.81 -3.42
N HIS A 68 -11.11 3.74 -3.35
CA HIS A 68 -12.55 3.79 -3.62
C HIS A 68 -13.41 3.89 -2.35
N SER A 69 -12.79 3.95 -1.18
CA SER A 69 -13.49 4.19 0.08
C SER A 69 -13.62 5.70 0.31
N HIS A 70 -14.79 6.17 0.66
CA HIS A 70 -15.05 7.57 0.96
C HIS A 70 -15.60 7.70 2.38
N PRO A 71 -14.88 8.41 3.28
CA PRO A 71 -13.51 8.88 3.17
C PRO A 71 -12.52 7.71 3.17
N PRO A 72 -11.33 7.84 2.53
CA PRO A 72 -10.32 6.81 2.51
C PRO A 72 -9.59 6.75 3.86
N VAL A 73 -10.10 5.96 4.79
CA VAL A 73 -9.43 5.76 6.08
C VAL A 73 -8.20 4.89 5.91
N VAL A 74 -7.02 5.49 5.96
CA VAL A 74 -5.72 4.83 5.82
C VAL A 74 -4.88 5.13 7.06
N LEU A 75 -4.68 4.13 7.91
CA LEU A 75 -3.78 4.27 9.06
C LEU A 75 -2.32 4.34 8.60
N SER A 76 -1.51 5.19 9.25
CA SER A 76 -0.09 5.26 8.95
C SER A 76 0.60 3.92 9.21
N PRO A 77 1.71 3.63 8.51
CA PRO A 77 2.50 2.41 8.76
C PRO A 77 2.87 2.27 10.24
N GLU A 78 3.33 3.34 10.87
CA GLU A 78 3.76 3.37 12.27
C GLU A 78 2.61 3.00 13.22
N LEU A 79 1.41 3.53 12.97
CA LEU A 79 0.24 3.22 13.79
C LEU A 79 -0.17 1.76 13.62
N ARG A 80 -0.20 1.24 12.39
CA ARG A 80 -0.52 -0.18 12.12
C ARG A 80 0.48 -1.12 12.79
N ILE A 81 1.77 -0.83 12.71
CA ILE A 81 2.83 -1.59 13.38
C ILE A 81 2.64 -1.58 14.90
N ARG A 82 2.49 -0.39 15.51
CA ARG A 82 2.27 -0.27 16.96
C ARG A 82 1.02 -1.01 17.44
N MET A 83 -0.06 -0.96 16.67
CA MET A 83 -1.29 -1.68 16.98
C MET A 83 -1.10 -3.21 16.89
N LEU A 84 -0.37 -3.70 15.88
CA LEU A 84 -0.02 -5.11 15.75
C LEU A 84 0.88 -5.56 16.89
N GLN A 85 1.90 -4.78 17.24
CA GLN A 85 2.78 -5.07 18.38
C GLN A 85 2.00 -5.13 19.70
N ALA A 86 1.07 -4.20 19.92
CA ALA A 86 0.19 -4.19 21.11
C ALA A 86 -0.80 -5.37 21.11
N MET A 87 -1.11 -5.95 19.95
CA MET A 87 -1.94 -7.14 19.81
C MET A 87 -1.15 -8.44 20.07
N CYS A 88 0.17 -8.46 19.86
CA CYS A 88 1.03 -9.63 20.04
C CYS A 88 1.24 -9.94 21.52
N THR A 89 0.24 -10.48 22.20
CA THR A 89 0.30 -10.88 23.61
C THR A 89 0.86 -12.28 23.84
N ASP A 90 0.91 -13.12 22.80
CA ASP A 90 1.61 -14.41 22.80
C ASP A 90 3.07 -14.19 22.36
N ILE A 91 4.03 -14.70 23.14
CA ILE A 91 5.47 -14.54 22.88
C ILE A 91 5.90 -15.06 21.51
N ARG A 92 5.15 -15.99 20.92
CA ARG A 92 5.39 -16.52 19.59
C ARG A 92 4.95 -15.57 18.46
N MET A 93 4.12 -14.55 18.76
CA MET A 93 3.61 -13.61 17.76
C MET A 93 4.56 -12.42 17.62
N GLN A 94 4.88 -12.06 16.38
CA GLN A 94 5.77 -10.97 16.05
C GLN A 94 5.26 -10.19 14.84
N VAL A 95 5.75 -8.97 14.67
CA VAL A 95 5.47 -8.13 13.49
C VAL A 95 6.69 -8.14 12.58
N CYS A 96 6.46 -8.50 11.31
CA CYS A 96 7.48 -8.49 10.27
C CYS A 96 7.24 -7.29 9.34
N GLU A 97 8.13 -6.32 9.36
CA GLU A 97 8.00 -5.03 8.65
C GLU A 97 8.56 -5.04 7.23
N LYS A 98 8.89 -6.21 6.67
CA LYS A 98 9.57 -6.34 5.37
C LYS A 98 8.84 -5.74 4.18
N GLU A 99 7.51 -5.61 4.25
CA GLU A 99 6.72 -4.95 3.20
C GLU A 99 6.55 -3.44 3.42
N ILE A 100 6.88 -2.91 4.61
CA ILE A 100 6.79 -1.48 4.89
C ILE A 100 7.85 -0.73 4.09
N GLY A 101 7.45 0.37 3.46
CA GLY A 101 8.33 1.16 2.60
C GLY A 101 8.59 0.55 1.22
N THR A 102 8.06 -0.65 0.94
CA THR A 102 8.14 -1.24 -0.40
C THR A 102 7.05 -0.70 -1.31
N ILE A 103 7.21 -0.93 -2.61
CA ILE A 103 6.31 -0.45 -3.65
C ILE A 103 5.07 -1.33 -3.80
N GLU A 104 5.23 -2.63 -3.58
CA GLU A 104 4.18 -3.63 -3.77
C GLU A 104 4.15 -4.62 -2.60
N ALA A 105 2.92 -4.97 -2.17
CA ALA A 105 2.72 -6.13 -1.31
C ALA A 105 2.92 -7.40 -2.15
N ARG A 106 4.05 -8.05 -1.99
CA ARG A 106 4.39 -9.28 -2.71
C ARG A 106 4.62 -10.42 -1.72
N THR A 107 3.58 -11.19 -1.46
CA THR A 107 3.64 -12.33 -0.53
C THR A 107 4.80 -13.29 -0.85
N MET A 108 5.01 -13.63 -2.12
CA MET A 108 6.05 -14.57 -2.52
C MET A 108 7.48 -14.07 -2.19
N PRO A 109 7.92 -12.87 -2.59
CA PRO A 109 9.22 -12.33 -2.21
C PRO A 109 9.42 -12.24 -0.69
N THR A 110 8.38 -11.85 0.05
CA THR A 110 8.45 -11.76 1.52
C THR A 110 8.67 -13.13 2.15
N LEU A 111 7.95 -14.17 1.70
CA LEU A 111 8.13 -15.53 2.17
C LEU A 111 9.51 -16.09 1.78
N MET A 112 10.02 -15.78 0.58
CA MET A 112 11.37 -16.16 0.16
C MET A 112 12.43 -15.55 1.07
N THR A 113 12.31 -14.25 1.40
CA THR A 113 13.25 -13.60 2.33
C THR A 113 13.18 -14.20 3.73
N LEU A 114 11.96 -14.52 4.22
CA LEU A 114 11.81 -15.23 5.50
C LEU A 114 12.43 -16.64 5.44
N GLN A 115 12.31 -17.35 4.31
CA GLN A 115 12.94 -18.65 4.14
C GLN A 115 14.48 -18.57 4.12
N GLU A 116 15.05 -17.50 3.55
CA GLU A 116 16.50 -17.25 3.60
C GLU A 116 17.00 -16.99 5.02
N GLU A 117 16.21 -16.27 5.84
CA GLU A 117 16.51 -16.00 7.25
C GLU A 117 16.32 -17.22 8.15
N HIS A 118 15.38 -18.10 7.78
CA HIS A 118 15.04 -19.33 8.46
C HIS A 118 15.18 -20.55 7.55
N PRO A 119 16.42 -20.92 7.14
CA PRO A 119 16.63 -21.88 6.04
C PRO A 119 16.12 -23.29 6.34
N ASN A 120 15.95 -23.65 7.61
CA ASN A 120 15.44 -24.94 8.04
C ASN A 120 13.96 -24.92 8.45
N ALA A 121 13.29 -23.75 8.34
CA ALA A 121 11.90 -23.61 8.71
C ALA A 121 10.95 -24.14 7.62
N GLU A 122 9.81 -24.61 8.06
CA GLU A 122 8.64 -24.85 7.22
C GLU A 122 7.66 -23.67 7.39
N LEU A 123 7.44 -22.91 6.31
CA LEU A 123 6.60 -21.72 6.33
C LEU A 123 5.16 -22.05 5.95
N TYR A 124 4.23 -21.57 6.73
CA TYR A 124 2.78 -21.73 6.57
C TYR A 124 2.13 -20.36 6.39
N PHE A 125 1.53 -20.09 5.22
CA PHE A 125 0.86 -18.83 4.93
C PHE A 125 -0.64 -18.93 5.18
N ILE A 126 -1.19 -18.07 6.05
CA ILE A 126 -2.63 -18.00 6.29
C ILE A 126 -3.31 -17.30 5.13
N MET A 127 -4.31 -17.96 4.55
CA MET A 127 -5.10 -17.45 3.43
C MET A 127 -6.59 -17.70 3.67
N GLY A 128 -7.44 -16.75 3.25
CA GLY A 128 -8.88 -16.97 3.17
C GLY A 128 -9.26 -17.92 2.03
N ALA A 129 -10.25 -18.77 2.24
CA ALA A 129 -10.72 -19.71 1.22
C ALA A 129 -11.18 -19.01 -0.07
N ASP A 130 -11.73 -17.79 0.03
CA ASP A 130 -12.12 -16.93 -1.09
C ASP A 130 -10.95 -16.52 -2.02
N LYS A 131 -9.72 -16.66 -1.55
CA LYS A 131 -8.51 -16.34 -2.32
C LYS A 131 -7.81 -17.56 -2.90
N LEU A 132 -8.31 -18.74 -2.62
CA LEU A 132 -7.75 -19.97 -3.15
C LEU A 132 -7.80 -19.99 -4.69
N ASP A 133 -8.90 -19.52 -5.30
CA ASP A 133 -9.01 -19.35 -6.75
C ASP A 133 -7.92 -18.43 -7.32
N LEU A 134 -7.48 -17.46 -6.56
CA LEU A 134 -6.34 -16.65 -6.95
C LEU A 134 -5.04 -17.47 -7.02
N LEU A 135 -4.82 -18.49 -6.22
CA LEU A 135 -3.70 -19.41 -6.33
C LEU A 135 -3.79 -20.32 -7.57
N ILE A 136 -4.97 -20.47 -8.15
CA ILE A 136 -5.24 -21.40 -9.23
C ILE A 136 -4.88 -20.84 -10.62
N HIS A 137 -4.97 -19.54 -10.83
CA HIS A 137 -4.94 -18.94 -12.16
C HIS A 137 -3.58 -18.38 -12.63
N LEU A 138 -2.49 -18.43 -11.85
CA LEU A 138 -1.19 -17.91 -12.27
C LEU A 138 -0.08 -18.97 -12.23
N THR A 139 0.74 -19.01 -13.26
CA THR A 139 1.90 -19.93 -13.42
C THR A 139 2.91 -19.84 -12.27
N GLU A 140 3.02 -18.68 -11.62
CA GLU A 140 3.88 -18.49 -10.44
C GLU A 140 3.34 -19.18 -9.17
N LYS A 141 2.08 -19.57 -9.16
CA LYS A 141 1.41 -20.14 -7.99
C LYS A 141 1.68 -21.63 -7.78
N ARG A 142 1.97 -22.36 -8.84
CA ARG A 142 2.50 -23.72 -8.72
C ARG A 142 3.79 -23.68 -7.90
N LYS A 143 4.69 -22.73 -8.22
CA LYS A 143 5.92 -22.50 -7.46
C LYS A 143 5.68 -22.14 -6.00
N PHE A 144 4.55 -21.49 -5.68
CA PHE A 144 4.20 -21.14 -4.31
C PHE A 144 3.92 -22.41 -3.47
N LEU A 145 3.06 -23.30 -3.96
CA LEU A 145 2.74 -24.56 -3.28
C LEU A 145 3.90 -25.57 -3.27
N ASP A 146 4.79 -25.50 -4.26
CA ASP A 146 6.04 -26.27 -4.27
C ASP A 146 6.97 -25.85 -3.11
N ALA A 147 6.95 -24.55 -2.73
CA ALA A 147 7.87 -23.97 -1.76
C ALA A 147 7.27 -23.84 -0.34
N PHE A 148 5.98 -23.51 -0.21
CA PHE A 148 5.36 -23.12 1.06
C PHE A 148 4.08 -23.90 1.33
N CYS A 149 3.73 -24.02 2.62
CA CYS A 149 2.44 -24.56 3.05
C CYS A 149 1.40 -23.44 3.18
N VAL A 150 0.12 -23.79 3.09
CA VAL A 150 -1.01 -22.87 3.22
C VAL A 150 -1.92 -23.34 4.36
N ILE A 151 -2.35 -22.41 5.20
CA ILE A 151 -3.42 -22.64 6.18
C ILE A 151 -4.67 -21.95 5.66
N LEU A 152 -5.73 -22.72 5.45
CA LEU A 152 -7.04 -22.26 5.01
C LEU A 152 -8.03 -22.31 6.17
N PHE A 153 -8.66 -21.19 6.47
CA PHE A 153 -9.82 -21.17 7.35
C PHE A 153 -11.09 -21.29 6.52
N SER A 154 -11.84 -22.38 6.74
CA SER A 154 -13.09 -22.67 6.05
C SER A 154 -14.30 -22.24 6.87
N ARG A 155 -15.29 -21.62 6.21
CA ARG A 155 -16.63 -21.45 6.76
C ARG A 155 -17.42 -22.74 6.54
N GLU A 156 -18.41 -23.03 7.40
CA GLU A 156 -19.24 -24.24 7.30
C GLU A 156 -19.93 -24.42 5.93
N SER A 157 -20.16 -23.32 5.19
CA SER A 157 -20.77 -23.34 3.86
C SER A 157 -19.81 -23.70 2.73
N ASP A 158 -18.50 -23.61 2.97
CA ASP A 158 -17.51 -23.81 1.91
C ASP A 158 -17.05 -25.27 1.96
N THR A 159 -17.62 -26.09 1.08
CA THR A 159 -17.10 -27.44 0.88
C THR A 159 -15.71 -27.31 0.21
N LEU A 160 -14.68 -27.29 1.05
CA LEU A 160 -13.29 -27.32 0.62
C LEU A 160 -13.05 -28.47 -0.37
N ASP A 161 -13.68 -29.60 -0.15
CA ASP A 161 -13.70 -30.73 -1.08
C ASP A 161 -14.20 -30.35 -2.48
N THR A 162 -15.15 -29.40 -2.56
CA THR A 162 -15.65 -28.91 -3.85
C THR A 162 -14.64 -28.00 -4.56
N ILE A 163 -13.86 -27.22 -3.81
CA ILE A 163 -12.83 -26.34 -4.33
C ILE A 163 -11.57 -27.13 -4.66
N LEU A 164 -11.12 -28.00 -3.76
CA LEU A 164 -9.94 -28.84 -3.93
C LEU A 164 -10.13 -29.91 -5.01
N GLY A 165 -11.29 -30.54 -5.06
CA GLY A 165 -11.60 -31.62 -6.02
C GLY A 165 -11.74 -31.18 -7.48
N LYS A 166 -11.86 -29.88 -7.77
CA LYS A 166 -11.98 -29.31 -9.13
C LYS A 166 -10.67 -28.84 -9.73
N ASN A 167 -9.58 -28.84 -8.97
CA ASN A 167 -8.31 -28.27 -9.42
C ASN A 167 -7.16 -29.25 -9.25
N GLU A 168 -6.59 -29.68 -10.37
CA GLU A 168 -5.49 -30.64 -10.42
C GLU A 168 -4.24 -30.15 -9.68
N ILE A 169 -3.97 -28.84 -9.69
CA ILE A 169 -2.81 -28.26 -8.96
C ILE A 169 -2.99 -28.41 -7.46
N LEU A 170 -4.18 -28.11 -6.95
CA LEU A 170 -4.48 -28.25 -5.52
C LEU A 170 -4.50 -29.72 -5.10
N SER A 171 -5.08 -30.57 -5.93
CA SER A 171 -5.12 -32.02 -5.67
C SER A 171 -3.73 -32.67 -5.56
N ASN A 172 -2.76 -32.12 -6.31
CA ASN A 172 -1.38 -32.59 -6.27
C ASN A 172 -0.57 -32.03 -5.09
N HIS A 173 -1.10 -31.07 -4.32
CA HIS A 173 -0.42 -30.41 -3.19
C HIS A 173 -1.23 -30.46 -1.89
N LEU A 174 -2.10 -31.48 -1.73
CA LEU A 174 -2.93 -31.63 -0.53
C LEU A 174 -2.10 -31.74 0.76
N ASP A 175 -0.90 -32.28 0.67
CA ASP A 175 0.08 -32.37 1.76
C ASP A 175 0.63 -31.00 2.20
N ARG A 176 0.45 -29.97 1.37
CA ARG A 176 0.86 -28.58 1.64
C ARG A 176 -0.29 -27.68 2.11
N ILE A 177 -1.50 -28.22 2.21
CA ILE A 177 -2.70 -27.46 2.54
C ILE A 177 -3.28 -27.97 3.87
N VAL A 178 -3.21 -27.12 4.89
CA VAL A 178 -3.84 -27.37 6.19
C VAL A 178 -5.17 -26.63 6.23
N THR A 179 -6.25 -27.34 6.53
CA THR A 179 -7.57 -26.73 6.68
C THR A 179 -7.95 -26.68 8.14
N LEU A 180 -8.37 -25.51 8.60
CA LEU A 180 -8.82 -25.27 9.96
C LEU A 180 -10.25 -24.70 9.95
N PRO A 181 -11.08 -25.06 10.93
CA PRO A 181 -12.40 -24.45 11.04
C PRO A 181 -12.27 -22.96 11.38
N GLN A 182 -13.12 -22.14 10.78
CA GLN A 182 -13.20 -20.72 11.11
C GLN A 182 -13.60 -20.58 12.58
N PRO A 183 -12.80 -19.93 13.43
CA PRO A 183 -13.16 -19.76 14.84
C PRO A 183 -14.47 -18.96 14.99
N GLU A 184 -15.31 -19.36 15.94
CA GLU A 184 -16.59 -18.74 16.21
C GLU A 184 -16.41 -17.23 16.47
N GLY A 185 -17.33 -16.40 15.96
CA GLY A 185 -17.31 -14.96 16.12
C GLY A 185 -16.32 -14.20 15.22
N THR A 186 -15.37 -14.89 14.55
CA THR A 186 -14.37 -14.19 13.71
C THR A 186 -14.88 -13.84 12.30
N SER A 187 -15.89 -14.55 11.80
CA SER A 187 -16.42 -14.34 10.44
C SER A 187 -17.12 -12.99 10.25
N SER A 188 -17.69 -12.42 11.33
CA SER A 188 -18.39 -11.14 11.34
C SER A 188 -17.45 -9.96 11.62
N VAL A 189 -16.20 -10.19 12.02
CA VAL A 189 -15.25 -9.13 12.38
C VAL A 189 -14.33 -8.83 11.22
N SER A 190 -14.32 -7.56 10.79
CA SER A 190 -13.44 -7.10 9.72
C SER A 190 -12.95 -5.67 9.95
N SER A 191 -11.80 -5.33 9.37
CA SER A 191 -11.30 -3.95 9.37
C SER A 191 -12.28 -2.97 8.69
N SER A 192 -13.07 -3.45 7.71
CA SER A 192 -14.08 -2.63 7.04
C SER A 192 -15.21 -2.26 7.98
N LEU A 193 -15.71 -3.21 8.77
CA LEU A 193 -16.73 -2.97 9.79
C LEU A 193 -16.25 -1.96 10.83
N ILE A 194 -14.98 -2.07 11.28
CA ILE A 194 -14.42 -1.10 12.25
C ILE A 194 -14.40 0.29 11.65
N ARG A 195 -13.96 0.46 10.40
CA ARG A 195 -13.93 1.77 9.74
C ARG A 195 -15.34 2.36 9.58
N GLU A 196 -16.32 1.53 9.21
CA GLU A 196 -17.72 1.94 9.09
C GLU A 196 -18.28 2.42 10.42
N ARG A 197 -18.13 1.65 11.49
CA ARG A 197 -18.59 2.04 12.83
C ARG A 197 -17.90 3.30 13.34
N MET A 198 -16.59 3.40 13.14
CA MET A 198 -15.83 4.60 13.51
C MET A 198 -16.39 5.85 12.81
N LEU A 199 -16.69 5.75 11.50
CA LEU A 199 -17.27 6.85 10.73
C LEU A 199 -18.66 7.25 11.25
N ASN A 200 -19.41 6.29 11.77
CA ASN A 200 -20.72 6.51 12.41
C ASN A 200 -20.61 6.96 13.87
N GLY A 201 -19.41 7.09 14.43
CA GLY A 201 -19.21 7.43 15.84
C GLY A 201 -19.55 6.30 16.83
N GLU A 202 -19.61 5.06 16.34
CA GLU A 202 -19.92 3.85 17.13
C GLU A 202 -18.65 3.26 17.76
N SER A 203 -18.79 2.62 18.92
CA SER A 203 -17.68 1.91 19.57
C SER A 203 -17.26 0.67 18.77
N CYS A 204 -15.96 0.42 18.74
CA CYS A 204 -15.36 -0.75 18.10
C CYS A 204 -14.49 -1.57 19.07
N SER A 205 -14.60 -1.32 20.37
CA SER A 205 -13.73 -1.92 21.39
C SER A 205 -13.77 -3.44 21.38
N GLU A 206 -14.94 -4.04 21.15
CA GLU A 206 -15.14 -5.50 21.11
C GLU A 206 -14.60 -6.15 19.81
N LEU A 207 -14.34 -5.37 18.79
CA LEU A 207 -13.81 -5.84 17.50
C LEU A 207 -12.28 -5.83 17.45
N MET A 208 -11.62 -5.30 18.50
CA MET A 208 -10.18 -5.10 18.56
C MET A 208 -9.59 -5.69 19.83
N CYS A 209 -8.31 -6.08 19.77
CA CYS A 209 -7.59 -6.44 20.99
C CYS A 209 -7.38 -5.18 21.86
N PRO A 210 -7.43 -5.30 23.20
CA PRO A 210 -7.40 -4.14 24.10
C PRO A 210 -6.23 -3.18 23.85
N GLY A 211 -5.01 -3.68 23.68
CA GLY A 211 -3.84 -2.85 23.40
C GLY A 211 -3.92 -2.10 22.06
N ALA A 212 -4.49 -2.73 21.04
CA ALA A 212 -4.72 -2.07 19.74
C ALA A 212 -5.83 -1.03 19.84
N TRP A 213 -6.89 -1.30 20.62
CA TRP A 213 -7.97 -0.36 20.85
C TRP A 213 -7.49 0.91 21.55
N GLU A 214 -6.64 0.80 22.58
CA GLU A 214 -6.07 1.96 23.27
C GLU A 214 -5.31 2.92 22.33
N LEU A 215 -4.70 2.41 21.27
CA LEU A 215 -4.03 3.20 20.26
C LEU A 215 -4.98 3.77 19.18
N PHE A 216 -6.19 3.22 19.07
CA PHE A 216 -7.14 3.54 18.01
C PHE A 216 -8.35 4.36 18.50
N LYS A 217 -8.72 4.28 19.76
CA LYS A 217 -9.97 4.87 20.31
C LYS A 217 -10.15 6.36 20.05
N ASP A 218 -9.05 7.12 20.02
CA ASP A 218 -9.05 8.56 19.78
C ASP A 218 -8.85 8.94 18.30
N PHE A 219 -8.71 7.91 17.43
CA PHE A 219 -8.53 8.10 16.00
C PHE A 219 -9.81 8.63 15.36
N LYS A 220 -9.71 9.73 14.62
CA LYS A 220 -10.85 10.34 13.92
C LYS A 220 -10.62 10.29 12.40
N ALA A 221 -11.66 9.94 11.66
CA ALA A 221 -11.62 9.98 10.20
C ALA A 221 -11.32 11.38 9.62
N ALA A 222 -11.67 12.43 10.39
CA ALA A 222 -11.36 13.82 10.04
C ALA A 222 -9.85 14.14 10.04
N ASP A 223 -9.00 13.25 10.60
CA ASP A 223 -7.54 13.40 10.56
C ASP A 223 -6.96 13.02 9.19
N PHE A 224 -7.81 12.56 8.26
CA PHE A 224 -7.42 12.32 6.86
C PHE A 224 -7.99 13.43 5.98
N PRO A 225 -7.14 14.27 5.44
CA PRO A 225 -7.58 15.25 4.46
C PRO A 225 -8.12 14.50 3.23
N ASP A 226 -9.26 14.96 2.71
CA ASP A 226 -9.79 14.49 1.43
C ASP A 226 -8.70 14.57 0.36
N MET A 227 -8.78 13.66 -0.62
CA MET A 227 -7.76 13.57 -1.66
C MET A 227 -8.37 13.81 -3.04
N VAL A 228 -7.75 14.69 -3.79
CA VAL A 228 -7.98 14.85 -5.24
C VAL A 228 -6.97 13.97 -5.97
N GLU A 229 -7.41 12.78 -6.41
CA GLU A 229 -6.52 11.79 -7.02
C GLU A 229 -6.12 12.12 -8.47
N ARG A 230 -6.86 12.99 -9.16
CA ARG A 230 -6.62 13.38 -10.55
C ARG A 230 -7.08 14.80 -10.80
N PHE A 231 -6.31 15.50 -11.60
CA PHE A 231 -6.67 16.86 -12.06
C PHE A 231 -7.59 16.79 -13.27
N LYS A 232 -8.83 16.28 -13.07
CA LYS A 232 -9.89 16.12 -14.10
C LYS A 232 -11.25 16.56 -13.56
N GLY A 233 -12.23 16.70 -14.45
CA GLY A 233 -13.57 17.15 -14.06
C GLY A 233 -13.52 18.53 -13.38
N ASP A 234 -14.08 18.64 -12.19
CA ASP A 234 -14.10 19.89 -11.40
C ASP A 234 -12.70 20.37 -11.02
N TYR A 235 -11.72 19.48 -10.96
CA TYR A 235 -10.32 19.77 -10.65
C TYR A 235 -9.42 19.91 -11.89
N ALA A 236 -10.00 19.92 -13.11
CA ALA A 236 -9.22 20.07 -14.35
C ALA A 236 -8.42 21.37 -14.41
N PHE A 237 -8.86 22.43 -13.71
CA PHE A 237 -8.18 23.71 -13.64
C PHE A 237 -6.78 23.64 -13.01
N ILE A 238 -6.51 22.58 -12.25
CA ILE A 238 -5.21 22.31 -11.61
C ILE A 238 -4.20 21.78 -12.65
N ASP A 239 -4.66 21.03 -13.65
CA ASP A 239 -3.80 20.42 -14.67
C ASP A 239 -2.97 21.47 -15.42
N ASN A 240 -1.72 21.12 -15.74
CA ASN A 240 -0.81 21.99 -16.49
C ASN A 240 -1.28 22.28 -17.91
N ARG A 241 -2.11 21.40 -18.50
CA ARG A 241 -2.67 21.55 -19.85
C ARG A 241 -3.98 22.35 -19.88
N PHE A 242 -4.50 22.69 -18.72
CA PHE A 242 -5.72 23.51 -18.65
C PHE A 242 -5.50 24.87 -19.28
N GLY A 243 -6.38 25.25 -20.21
CA GLY A 243 -6.34 26.54 -20.91
C GLY A 243 -6.60 27.72 -19.96
N CYS A 244 -5.56 28.46 -19.67
CA CYS A 244 -5.59 29.57 -18.75
C CYS A 244 -4.48 30.56 -19.14
N PRO A 245 -4.79 31.69 -19.77
CA PRO A 245 -3.78 32.66 -20.16
C PRO A 245 -3.12 33.34 -18.96
N PHE A 246 -1.81 33.44 -19.00
CA PHE A 246 -0.99 34.18 -18.02
C PHE A 246 0.35 34.60 -18.66
N VAL A 247 1.04 35.52 -18.02
CA VAL A 247 2.38 36.00 -18.43
C VAL A 247 3.42 35.42 -17.48
N TRP A 248 4.43 34.78 -18.05
CA TRP A 248 5.59 34.28 -17.30
C TRP A 248 6.88 34.73 -18.01
N GLU A 249 7.77 35.37 -17.28
CA GLU A 249 9.01 35.98 -17.81
C GLU A 249 8.79 36.80 -19.09
N GLY A 250 7.76 37.66 -19.06
CA GLY A 250 7.45 38.57 -20.16
C GLY A 250 6.73 37.94 -21.36
N ILE A 251 6.57 36.62 -21.41
CA ILE A 251 5.91 35.89 -22.50
C ILE A 251 4.53 35.44 -22.06
N ARG A 252 3.50 35.68 -22.90
CA ARG A 252 2.13 35.19 -22.64
C ARG A 252 1.95 33.76 -23.10
N TYR A 253 1.58 32.87 -22.16
CA TYR A 253 1.28 31.47 -22.42
C TYR A 253 -0.21 31.18 -22.20
N ASN A 254 -0.73 30.18 -22.90
CA ASN A 254 -2.11 29.71 -22.72
C ASN A 254 -2.23 28.52 -21.77
N THR A 255 -1.13 27.84 -21.46
CA THR A 255 -1.09 26.69 -20.56
C THR A 255 0.23 26.66 -19.77
N ALA A 256 0.21 26.18 -18.56
CA ALA A 256 1.42 25.97 -17.75
C ALA A 256 2.36 24.94 -18.39
N GLU A 257 1.81 23.95 -19.08
CA GLU A 257 2.61 22.95 -19.81
C GLU A 257 3.44 23.59 -20.91
N ALA A 258 2.84 24.49 -21.71
CA ALA A 258 3.59 25.21 -22.78
C ALA A 258 4.71 26.08 -22.20
N ALA A 259 4.46 26.78 -21.10
CA ALA A 259 5.47 27.56 -20.41
C ALA A 259 6.61 26.67 -19.89
N PHE A 260 6.29 25.54 -19.26
CA PHE A 260 7.29 24.60 -18.77
C PHE A 260 8.11 23.97 -19.90
N LEU A 261 7.48 23.54 -20.97
CA LEU A 261 8.21 23.00 -22.14
C LEU A 261 9.15 24.03 -22.76
N SER A 262 8.72 25.30 -22.84
CA SER A 262 9.54 26.39 -23.36
C SER A 262 10.74 26.71 -22.50
N SER A 263 10.67 26.44 -21.19
CA SER A 263 11.75 26.73 -20.24
C SER A 263 13.04 25.96 -20.51
N LYS A 264 12.99 24.93 -21.35
CA LYS A 264 14.18 24.21 -21.83
C LYS A 264 15.06 25.06 -22.73
N CYS A 265 14.50 26.13 -23.34
CA CYS A 265 15.18 27.02 -24.25
C CYS A 265 15.63 28.27 -23.50
N GLN A 266 16.89 28.71 -23.75
CA GLN A 266 17.38 29.99 -23.25
C GLN A 266 16.99 31.17 -24.19
N ASP A 267 16.84 30.89 -25.47
CA ASP A 267 16.47 31.90 -26.46
C ASP A 267 14.98 32.25 -26.35
N GLU A 268 14.72 33.55 -26.22
CA GLU A 268 13.35 34.08 -26.10
C GLU A 268 12.51 33.85 -27.37
N SER A 269 13.13 33.89 -28.55
CA SER A 269 12.44 33.67 -29.83
C SER A 269 11.93 32.22 -29.93
N GLU A 270 12.72 31.26 -29.48
CA GLU A 270 12.30 29.86 -29.40
C GLU A 270 11.20 29.67 -28.37
N ARG A 271 11.29 30.30 -27.21
CA ARG A 271 10.25 30.25 -26.16
C ARG A 271 8.90 30.80 -26.67
N LYS A 272 8.91 31.86 -27.48
CA LYS A 272 7.71 32.40 -28.12
C LYS A 272 7.03 31.44 -29.10
N VAL A 273 7.79 30.53 -29.72
CA VAL A 273 7.21 29.46 -30.56
C VAL A 273 6.34 28.54 -29.74
N TYR A 274 6.79 28.14 -28.53
CA TYR A 274 5.97 27.31 -27.61
C TYR A 274 4.71 28.05 -27.15
N ALA A 275 4.81 29.35 -26.91
CA ALA A 275 3.68 30.17 -26.49
C ALA A 275 2.60 30.34 -27.58
N SER A 276 2.99 30.26 -28.85
CA SER A 276 2.12 30.49 -30.01
C SER A 276 1.53 29.23 -30.63
N CYS A 277 2.08 28.04 -30.33
CA CYS A 277 1.60 26.79 -30.93
C CYS A 277 0.58 26.08 -30.03
N SER A 278 -0.13 25.09 -30.62
CA SER A 278 -0.99 24.18 -29.80
C SER A 278 -0.15 23.35 -28.85
N ILE A 279 -0.77 22.92 -27.75
CA ILE A 279 -0.07 22.11 -26.75
C ILE A 279 0.49 20.80 -27.30
N ASP A 280 -0.21 20.16 -28.24
CA ASP A 280 0.27 18.94 -28.90
C ASP A 280 1.54 19.18 -29.71
N LYS A 281 1.59 20.30 -30.46
CA LYS A 281 2.80 20.72 -31.18
C LYS A 281 3.94 21.06 -30.23
N ALA A 282 3.64 21.73 -29.11
CA ALA A 282 4.63 22.03 -28.08
C ALA A 282 5.25 20.76 -27.50
N ILE A 283 4.43 19.75 -27.22
CA ILE A 283 4.88 18.43 -26.69
C ILE A 283 5.78 17.71 -27.70
N VAL A 284 5.40 17.70 -28.99
CA VAL A 284 6.21 17.07 -30.04
C VAL A 284 7.56 17.76 -30.15
N ARG A 285 7.56 19.11 -30.24
CA ARG A 285 8.79 19.89 -30.30
C ARG A 285 9.70 19.68 -29.12
N ALA A 286 9.14 19.58 -27.90
CA ALA A 286 9.90 19.42 -26.67
C ALA A 286 10.62 18.06 -26.55
N LYS A 287 10.24 17.04 -27.33
CA LYS A 287 10.93 15.74 -27.38
C LYS A 287 12.30 15.85 -28.07
N GLU A 288 12.42 16.76 -29.01
CA GLU A 288 13.66 17.01 -29.77
C GLU A 288 14.52 18.08 -29.11
N GLN A 289 13.95 18.85 -28.18
CA GLN A 289 14.63 19.94 -27.49
C GLN A 289 15.59 19.42 -26.42
N ILE A 290 16.87 19.71 -26.58
CA ILE A 290 17.88 19.48 -25.55
C ILE A 290 17.80 20.64 -24.54
N PRO A 291 17.55 20.34 -23.25
CA PRO A 291 17.55 21.38 -22.22
C PRO A 291 18.94 22.02 -22.07
N TYR A 292 18.99 23.27 -21.67
CA TYR A 292 20.27 23.89 -21.33
C TYR A 292 20.89 23.26 -20.07
N PRO A 293 22.23 23.32 -19.90
CA PRO A 293 22.90 22.76 -18.73
C PRO A 293 22.37 23.36 -17.42
N GLY A 294 22.00 22.51 -16.46
CA GLY A 294 21.42 22.91 -15.17
C GLY A 294 19.87 23.02 -15.15
N TRP A 295 19.20 22.86 -16.30
CA TRP A 295 17.72 22.90 -16.34
C TRP A 295 17.09 21.80 -15.47
N GLU A 296 17.65 20.60 -15.45
CA GLU A 296 17.13 19.48 -14.64
C GLU A 296 17.14 19.82 -13.14
N ASP A 297 18.15 20.53 -12.67
CA ASP A 297 18.24 20.95 -11.25
C ASP A 297 17.25 22.07 -10.93
N ALA A 298 17.01 22.97 -11.91
CA ALA A 298 16.13 24.12 -11.76
C ALA A 298 14.64 23.81 -12.02
N ARG A 299 14.30 22.65 -12.58
CA ARG A 299 12.94 22.37 -13.10
C ARG A 299 11.82 22.46 -12.05
N LEU A 300 12.10 22.19 -10.76
CA LEU A 300 11.12 22.32 -9.70
C LEU A 300 10.80 23.79 -9.41
N ASP A 301 11.82 24.63 -9.32
CA ASP A 301 11.68 26.07 -9.08
C ASP A 301 11.02 26.77 -10.27
N ILE A 302 11.37 26.35 -11.48
CA ILE A 302 10.74 26.81 -12.73
C ILE A 302 9.24 26.49 -12.70
N MET A 303 8.87 25.24 -12.37
CA MET A 303 7.45 24.85 -12.28
C MET A 303 6.71 25.64 -11.20
N GLU A 304 7.31 25.83 -10.03
CA GLU A 304 6.70 26.63 -8.95
C GLU A 304 6.50 28.10 -9.40
N SER A 305 7.46 28.68 -10.08
CA SER A 305 7.36 30.03 -10.65
C SER A 305 6.21 30.15 -11.67
N ILE A 306 6.11 29.20 -12.60
CA ILE A 306 5.05 29.15 -13.63
C ILE A 306 3.67 29.02 -12.96
N LEU A 307 3.51 28.10 -12.02
CA LEU A 307 2.22 27.88 -11.35
C LEU A 307 1.84 29.05 -10.45
N THR A 308 2.81 29.68 -9.82
CA THR A 308 2.58 30.94 -9.07
C THR A 308 2.05 32.03 -9.99
N ALA A 309 2.63 32.19 -11.21
CA ALA A 309 2.14 33.13 -12.21
C ALA A 309 0.73 32.73 -12.71
N LYS A 310 0.49 31.44 -13.01
CA LYS A 310 -0.82 30.92 -13.43
C LYS A 310 -1.92 31.29 -12.45
N PHE A 311 -1.75 30.91 -11.19
CA PHE A 311 -2.78 31.10 -10.16
C PHE A 311 -2.87 32.57 -9.72
N GLY A 312 -1.74 33.26 -9.57
CA GLY A 312 -1.71 34.67 -9.15
C GLY A 312 -2.36 35.63 -10.12
N GLN A 313 -2.31 35.33 -11.43
CA GLN A 313 -2.94 36.14 -12.46
C GLN A 313 -4.38 35.72 -12.80
N ASN A 314 -4.88 34.64 -12.20
CA ASN A 314 -6.22 34.11 -12.44
C ASN A 314 -6.99 33.97 -11.13
N PRO A 315 -7.59 35.04 -10.58
CA PRO A 315 -8.25 35.03 -9.26
C PRO A 315 -9.34 33.97 -9.13
N VAL A 316 -10.06 33.67 -10.21
CA VAL A 316 -11.10 32.63 -10.22
C VAL A 316 -10.48 31.23 -9.99
N LEU A 317 -9.31 30.94 -10.58
CA LEU A 317 -8.64 29.67 -10.38
C LEU A 317 -8.00 29.60 -8.99
N MET A 318 -7.44 30.71 -8.51
CA MET A 318 -6.93 30.79 -7.14
C MET A 318 -8.04 30.54 -6.12
N LYS A 319 -9.22 31.16 -6.28
CA LYS A 319 -10.37 30.91 -5.42
C LYS A 319 -10.75 29.43 -5.40
N LYS A 320 -10.87 28.79 -6.57
CA LYS A 320 -11.13 27.33 -6.66
C LYS A 320 -10.03 26.50 -6.01
N LEU A 321 -8.77 26.92 -6.08
CA LEU A 321 -7.67 26.25 -5.42
C LEU A 321 -7.79 26.35 -3.89
N LEU A 322 -8.16 27.51 -3.37
CA LEU A 322 -8.42 27.71 -1.95
C LEU A 322 -9.64 26.90 -1.44
N GLU A 323 -10.67 26.75 -2.29
CA GLU A 323 -11.86 25.92 -1.98
C GLU A 323 -11.52 24.43 -1.85
N THR A 324 -10.36 23.96 -2.31
CA THR A 324 -9.89 22.59 -2.04
C THR A 324 -9.46 22.39 -0.58
N GLY A 325 -9.43 23.45 0.26
CA GLY A 325 -9.16 23.37 1.71
C GLY A 325 -7.87 22.58 1.99
N ASP A 326 -7.99 21.54 2.80
CA ASP A 326 -6.85 20.70 3.20
C ASP A 326 -6.67 19.45 2.32
N HIS A 327 -7.43 19.32 1.23
CA HIS A 327 -7.31 18.16 0.34
C HIS A 327 -5.87 17.92 -0.09
N ILE A 328 -5.45 16.66 -0.05
CA ILE A 328 -4.20 16.24 -0.67
C ILE A 328 -4.40 16.24 -2.19
N LEU A 329 -3.59 17.03 -2.89
CA LEU A 329 -3.65 17.13 -4.35
C LEU A 329 -2.64 16.16 -4.97
N VAL A 330 -3.13 15.17 -5.71
CA VAL A 330 -2.31 14.15 -6.37
C VAL A 330 -2.42 14.31 -7.88
N ASN A 331 -1.28 14.52 -8.55
CA ASN A 331 -1.21 14.44 -10.00
C ASN A 331 -1.20 12.98 -10.45
N GLY A 332 -2.36 12.33 -10.33
CA GLY A 332 -2.50 10.91 -10.61
C GLY A 332 -2.56 10.61 -12.11
N ASN A 333 -1.77 9.64 -12.54
CA ASN A 333 -1.71 9.19 -13.93
C ASN A 333 -1.75 7.64 -14.03
N SER A 334 -1.90 7.13 -15.24
CA SER A 334 -1.86 5.70 -15.57
C SER A 334 -0.72 5.36 -16.55
N LYS A 335 0.30 6.23 -16.62
CA LYS A 335 1.40 6.16 -17.60
C LYS A 335 2.75 5.91 -16.94
N GLN A 336 2.77 5.52 -15.67
CA GLN A 336 4.00 5.31 -14.89
C GLN A 336 4.89 6.56 -14.79
N GLU A 337 4.28 7.73 -14.91
CA GLU A 337 4.98 8.99 -14.65
C GLU A 337 5.05 9.18 -13.13
N THR A 338 6.25 9.16 -12.58
CA THR A 338 6.49 9.07 -11.13
C THR A 338 7.21 10.29 -10.55
N PHE A 339 7.73 11.18 -11.36
CA PHE A 339 8.39 12.41 -10.89
C PHE A 339 7.38 13.52 -10.60
N TRP A 340 6.64 13.97 -11.62
CA TRP A 340 5.64 15.03 -11.46
C TRP A 340 4.37 14.56 -10.78
N GLY A 341 4.06 13.27 -10.88
CA GLY A 341 2.84 12.69 -10.39
C GLY A 341 3.01 11.39 -9.64
N VAL A 342 1.91 10.65 -9.59
CA VAL A 342 1.80 9.32 -9.00
C VAL A 342 1.15 8.40 -10.02
N ASP A 343 1.75 7.27 -10.30
CA ASP A 343 1.09 6.20 -11.04
C ASP A 343 -0.02 5.60 -10.19
N LEU A 344 -1.27 5.78 -10.59
CA LEU A 344 -2.44 5.34 -9.81
C LEU A 344 -2.63 3.82 -9.79
N TYR A 345 -1.90 3.08 -10.60
CA TYR A 345 -1.91 1.63 -10.53
C TYR A 345 -1.04 1.11 -9.39
N SER A 346 0.18 1.62 -9.28
CA SER A 346 1.15 1.23 -8.27
C SER A 346 1.17 2.15 -7.03
N TRP A 347 0.62 3.36 -7.14
CA TRP A 347 0.74 4.47 -6.17
C TRP A 347 2.18 4.89 -5.91
N ILE A 348 3.05 4.69 -6.91
CA ILE A 348 4.43 5.15 -6.89
C ILE A 348 4.49 6.52 -7.53
N GLY A 349 5.27 7.40 -6.92
CA GLY A 349 5.59 8.71 -7.49
C GLY A 349 5.86 9.75 -6.41
N GLU A 350 6.65 10.73 -6.79
CA GLU A 350 7.09 11.81 -5.90
C GLU A 350 6.04 12.91 -5.77
N ASN A 351 5.09 12.98 -6.71
CA ASN A 351 4.00 13.97 -6.72
C ASN A 351 4.51 15.43 -6.63
N HIS A 352 5.60 15.77 -7.28
CA HIS A 352 6.16 17.12 -7.21
C HIS A 352 5.16 18.20 -7.62
N LEU A 353 4.36 17.94 -8.66
CA LEU A 353 3.34 18.89 -9.13
C LEU A 353 2.29 19.16 -8.05
N GLY A 354 1.72 18.11 -7.46
CA GLY A 354 0.74 18.25 -6.38
C GLY A 354 1.31 18.97 -5.15
N LYS A 355 2.54 18.64 -4.76
CA LYS A 355 3.24 19.30 -3.65
C LYS A 355 3.46 20.80 -3.90
N ILE A 356 3.86 21.19 -5.10
CA ILE A 356 4.04 22.60 -5.47
C ILE A 356 2.70 23.35 -5.36
N ILE A 357 1.62 22.79 -5.90
CA ILE A 357 0.30 23.43 -5.89
C ILE A 357 -0.23 23.57 -4.46
N MET A 358 -0.05 22.55 -3.62
CA MET A 358 -0.42 22.64 -2.20
C MET A 358 0.37 23.73 -1.48
N ARG A 359 1.68 23.90 -1.75
CA ARG A 359 2.47 25.01 -1.18
C ARG A 359 1.97 26.37 -1.65
N ILE A 360 1.58 26.52 -2.92
CA ILE A 360 1.00 27.77 -3.44
C ILE A 360 -0.31 28.09 -2.71
N ARG A 361 -1.20 27.12 -2.55
CA ARG A 361 -2.43 27.22 -1.79
C ARG A 361 -2.18 27.69 -0.35
N GLU A 362 -1.25 27.02 0.35
CA GLU A 362 -0.91 27.34 1.73
C GLU A 362 -0.34 28.75 1.87
N LYS A 363 0.56 29.18 0.96
CA LYS A 363 1.10 30.53 0.96
C LYS A 363 0.01 31.59 0.78
N GLU A 364 -1.01 31.32 -0.03
CA GLU A 364 -2.13 32.24 -0.26
C GLU A 364 -3.10 32.29 0.92
N THR A 365 -3.38 31.14 1.57
CA THR A 365 -4.23 31.06 2.76
C THR A 365 -3.69 31.83 3.96
N ARG A 366 -2.35 32.01 4.03
CA ARG A 366 -1.68 32.74 5.12
C ARG A 366 -1.62 34.28 4.91
N LYS A 367 -2.05 34.78 3.74
CA LYS A 367 -2.14 36.23 3.46
C LYS A 367 -3.44 36.82 4.02
#